data_f6ad8ce546304520fa08873c471fffb9
#
_entry.id   f6ad8ce546304520fa08873c471fffb9
#
_cell.length_a   1.000
_cell.length_b   1.000
_cell.length_c   1.000
_cell.angle_alpha   90.00
_cell.angle_beta   90.00
_cell.angle_gamma   90.00
#
_symmetry.space_group_name_H-M   'P 1'
#
loop_
_entity.id
_entity.type
_entity.pdbx_description
1 polymer ?
#
loop_
_entity_poly.entity_id
_entity_poly.type
_entity_poly.pdbx_seq_one_letter_code
_entity_poly.pdbx_strand_id
1 'polypeptide(L)'
;MGRRATLPRAGYRRPDMLSADGLVVAVVGEDGRDNGTYDFTNAPGAGQLKLELVAVFARLASSAGTWTTAGTCRVNARALRRFLRFAADHVPPVTCTGEITATAWNEWRLSVGHGPNGAVGLVRRLLREVSLPAGTRAAVDARSRKPPQGQVASYTFEEFRLIRDAARRTVSAVGARIGEGVALVDDWQGGRLDPDSEAGRWGHLLHRISLSGEFPFVVHALGPDAVHQATGGLVRTSTDALRRLYPSYLEMAAAAVLLICHEAWNTSTLAEMDVPDQHPNADPGEDAPAVQRVSTVKRRRPRHNRHASNNLVDVGAGSARRAMRQVLAITAQARTTLTALGTPTASSTLLGRASRSRASTVDSGEMVV
;
A
#
# COMPACT_ATOMS: atom_id res chain seq x y z
N MET A 1 24.96 -8.76 -13.40
CA MET A 1 24.41 -8.82 -14.78
C MET A 1 22.90 -8.75 -14.70
N GLY A 2 22.27 -7.70 -15.29
CA GLY A 2 20.82 -7.57 -15.33
C GLY A 2 20.19 -8.68 -16.16
N ARG A 3 19.13 -9.31 -15.67
CA ARG A 3 18.33 -10.27 -16.43
C ARG A 3 17.79 -9.58 -17.68
N ARG A 4 18.10 -10.07 -18.87
CA ARG A 4 17.52 -9.59 -20.11
C ARG A 4 16.00 -9.80 -20.04
N ALA A 5 15.23 -8.74 -20.29
CA ALA A 5 13.79 -8.86 -20.41
C ALA A 5 13.46 -9.83 -21.56
N THR A 6 12.62 -10.81 -21.28
CA THR A 6 12.12 -11.73 -22.32
C THR A 6 11.17 -10.92 -23.21
N LEU A 7 11.41 -10.94 -24.50
CA LEU A 7 10.50 -10.32 -25.47
C LEU A 7 9.13 -11.06 -25.43
N PRO A 8 8.02 -10.35 -25.55
CA PRO A 8 6.72 -10.97 -25.67
C PRO A 8 6.69 -11.93 -26.85
N ARG A 9 5.89 -12.99 -26.76
CA ARG A 9 5.67 -13.93 -27.88
C ARG A 9 5.14 -13.18 -29.12
N ALA A 10 5.51 -13.64 -30.32
CA ALA A 10 4.94 -13.12 -31.55
C ALA A 10 3.40 -13.18 -31.47
N GLY A 11 2.72 -12.07 -31.77
CA GLY A 11 1.28 -11.96 -31.65
C GLY A 11 0.75 -11.44 -30.30
N TYR A 12 1.62 -11.14 -29.33
CA TYR A 12 1.17 -10.52 -28.08
C TYR A 12 0.51 -9.17 -28.36
N ARG A 13 -0.80 -9.09 -28.11
CA ARG A 13 -1.52 -7.83 -28.00
C ARG A 13 -1.64 -7.47 -26.52
N ARG A 14 -1.21 -6.27 -26.20
CA ARG A 14 -1.43 -5.74 -24.86
C ARG A 14 -2.95 -5.64 -24.62
N PRO A 15 -3.49 -6.13 -23.50
CA PRO A 15 -4.90 -5.94 -23.19
C PRO A 15 -5.27 -4.47 -23.19
N ASP A 16 -6.43 -4.16 -23.71
CA ASP A 16 -6.95 -2.79 -23.68
C ASP A 16 -7.14 -2.39 -22.21
N MET A 17 -6.66 -1.20 -21.87
CA MET A 17 -6.81 -0.67 -20.52
C MET A 17 -8.24 -0.23 -20.20
N LEU A 18 -9.01 0.05 -21.23
CA LEU A 18 -10.36 0.56 -21.15
C LEU A 18 -11.35 -0.54 -21.57
N SER A 19 -12.39 -0.74 -20.76
CA SER A 19 -13.49 -1.67 -21.08
C SER A 19 -14.23 -1.23 -22.35
N ALA A 20 -15.00 -2.14 -22.94
CA ALA A 20 -15.76 -1.86 -24.16
C ALA A 20 -16.79 -0.72 -24.00
N ASP A 21 -17.34 -0.54 -22.80
CA ASP A 21 -18.25 0.56 -22.45
C ASP A 21 -17.52 1.88 -22.13
N GLY A 22 -16.19 1.87 -22.10
CA GLY A 22 -15.36 3.04 -21.83
C GLY A 22 -15.36 3.54 -20.38
N LEU A 23 -15.89 2.78 -19.40
CA LEU A 23 -16.09 3.26 -18.04
C LEU A 23 -15.24 2.53 -16.98
N VAL A 24 -14.61 1.40 -17.32
CA VAL A 24 -13.71 0.68 -16.43
C VAL A 24 -12.29 0.73 -16.96
N VAL A 25 -11.34 1.15 -16.12
CA VAL A 25 -9.92 1.30 -16.49
C VAL A 25 -9.08 0.34 -15.68
N ALA A 26 -8.48 -0.67 -16.33
CA ALA A 26 -7.50 -1.58 -15.74
C ALA A 26 -6.09 -1.04 -15.96
N VAL A 27 -5.41 -0.62 -14.89
CA VAL A 27 -4.11 0.04 -14.99
C VAL A 27 -3.00 -0.94 -14.69
N VAL A 28 -2.16 -1.21 -15.68
CA VAL A 28 -0.96 -2.03 -15.54
C VAL A 28 0.27 -1.12 -15.64
N GLY A 29 1.14 -1.21 -14.65
CA GLY A 29 2.39 -0.46 -14.61
C GLY A 29 3.38 -0.89 -15.72
N GLU A 30 4.44 -0.11 -15.89
CA GLU A 30 5.50 -0.43 -16.87
C GLU A 30 6.23 -1.74 -16.55
N ASP A 31 6.24 -2.13 -15.30
CA ASP A 31 6.83 -3.36 -14.78
C ASP A 31 5.85 -4.55 -14.77
N GLY A 32 4.69 -4.42 -15.39
CA GLY A 32 3.65 -5.44 -15.45
C GLY A 32 2.85 -5.59 -14.16
N ARG A 33 3.12 -4.80 -13.12
CA ARG A 33 2.34 -4.83 -11.86
C ARG A 33 0.96 -4.23 -12.06
N ASP A 34 -0.03 -4.85 -11.43
CA ASP A 34 -1.37 -4.29 -11.34
C ASP A 34 -1.37 -3.03 -10.47
N ASN A 35 -1.69 -1.89 -11.08
CA ASN A 35 -1.86 -0.61 -10.40
C ASN A 35 -3.33 -0.34 -10.00
N GLY A 36 -4.22 -1.30 -10.24
CA GLY A 36 -5.61 -1.32 -9.83
C GLY A 36 -6.59 -1.11 -10.97
N THR A 37 -7.82 -1.55 -10.74
CA THR A 37 -8.96 -1.35 -11.61
C THR A 37 -9.83 -0.23 -11.05
N TYR A 38 -10.24 0.69 -11.92
CA TYR A 38 -11.01 1.88 -11.58
C TYR A 38 -12.32 1.87 -12.36
N ASP A 39 -13.40 1.56 -11.67
CA ASP A 39 -14.76 1.53 -12.22
C ASP A 39 -15.46 2.88 -12.01
N PHE A 40 -15.95 3.49 -13.09
CA PHE A 40 -16.70 4.74 -13.10
C PHE A 40 -18.15 4.55 -13.58
N THR A 41 -18.61 3.32 -13.79
CA THR A 41 -19.97 2.99 -14.27
C THR A 41 -21.03 3.67 -13.41
N ASN A 42 -20.94 3.48 -12.09
CA ASN A 42 -21.88 4.05 -11.12
C ASN A 42 -21.47 5.47 -10.64
N ALA A 43 -20.47 6.10 -11.26
CA ALA A 43 -20.15 7.48 -10.94
C ALA A 43 -21.29 8.40 -11.40
N PRO A 44 -21.70 9.41 -10.58
CA PRO A 44 -22.72 10.36 -11.00
C PRO A 44 -22.27 11.17 -12.21
N GLY A 45 -23.24 11.78 -12.93
CA GLY A 45 -22.99 12.62 -14.09
C GLY A 45 -23.38 11.99 -15.40
N ALA A 46 -23.47 12.84 -16.43
CA ALA A 46 -23.88 12.45 -17.78
C ALA A 46 -22.88 11.46 -18.41
N GLY A 47 -23.40 10.51 -19.19
CA GLY A 47 -22.61 9.47 -19.83
C GLY A 47 -21.49 10.04 -20.70
N GLN A 48 -21.76 11.07 -21.50
CA GLN A 48 -20.79 11.69 -22.38
C GLN A 48 -19.61 12.31 -21.60
N LEU A 49 -19.89 13.08 -20.56
CA LEU A 49 -18.84 13.67 -19.70
C LEU A 49 -17.98 12.59 -19.05
N LYS A 50 -18.60 11.50 -18.58
CA LYS A 50 -17.87 10.35 -18.01
C LYS A 50 -16.92 9.75 -19.04
N LEU A 51 -17.41 9.43 -20.24
CA LEU A 51 -16.61 8.82 -21.30
C LEU A 51 -15.41 9.69 -21.67
N GLU A 52 -15.61 11.00 -21.87
CA GLU A 52 -14.53 11.93 -22.21
C GLU A 52 -13.44 11.99 -21.14
N LEU A 53 -13.82 12.11 -19.87
CA LEU A 53 -12.86 12.25 -18.77
C LEU A 53 -12.21 10.91 -18.36
N VAL A 54 -12.92 9.78 -18.46
CA VAL A 54 -12.38 8.46 -18.20
C VAL A 54 -11.37 8.05 -19.27
N ALA A 55 -11.61 8.39 -20.54
CA ALA A 55 -10.64 8.18 -21.61
C ALA A 55 -9.33 8.93 -21.35
N VAL A 56 -9.40 10.17 -20.87
CA VAL A 56 -8.21 10.93 -20.44
C VAL A 56 -7.54 10.30 -19.24
N PHE A 57 -8.32 9.86 -18.26
CA PHE A 57 -7.78 9.14 -17.10
C PHE A 57 -7.01 7.89 -17.55
N ALA A 58 -7.57 7.07 -18.43
CA ALA A 58 -6.92 5.88 -18.96
C ALA A 58 -5.59 6.23 -19.66
N ARG A 59 -5.58 7.26 -20.51
CA ARG A 59 -4.37 7.72 -21.21
C ARG A 59 -3.28 8.20 -20.24
N LEU A 60 -3.64 8.99 -19.22
CA LEU A 60 -2.67 9.48 -18.22
C LEU A 60 -2.18 8.37 -17.28
N ALA A 61 -2.98 7.35 -17.02
CA ALA A 61 -2.65 6.19 -16.23
C ALA A 61 -1.92 5.08 -17.03
N SER A 62 -1.82 5.22 -18.35
CA SER A 62 -1.11 4.26 -19.20
C SER A 62 0.39 4.22 -18.90
N SER A 63 1.08 3.18 -19.38
CA SER A 63 2.54 3.07 -19.24
C SER A 63 3.32 4.22 -19.92
N ALA A 64 2.73 4.86 -20.94
CA ALA A 64 3.26 6.06 -21.58
C ALA A 64 2.81 7.35 -20.88
N GLY A 65 1.87 7.25 -19.95
CA GLY A 65 1.31 8.38 -19.23
C GLY A 65 2.18 8.83 -18.04
N THR A 66 1.65 9.81 -17.32
CA THR A 66 2.38 10.43 -16.18
C THR A 66 2.00 9.84 -14.83
N TRP A 67 0.94 9.04 -14.74
CA TRP A 67 0.46 8.44 -13.49
C TRP A 67 0.93 7.00 -13.36
N THR A 68 2.16 6.83 -12.94
CA THR A 68 2.88 5.56 -12.97
C THR A 68 2.73 4.69 -11.71
N THR A 69 1.97 5.15 -10.68
CA THR A 69 1.82 4.40 -9.44
C THR A 69 0.36 4.20 -9.07
N ALA A 70 0.03 3.06 -8.43
CA ALA A 70 -1.31 2.77 -7.93
C ALA A 70 -1.84 3.86 -6.98
N GLY A 71 -0.96 4.44 -6.15
CA GLY A 71 -1.31 5.56 -5.26
C GLY A 71 -1.76 6.79 -6.04
N THR A 72 -1.01 7.18 -7.08
CA THR A 72 -1.34 8.31 -7.95
C THR A 72 -2.67 8.05 -8.67
N CYS A 73 -2.85 6.88 -9.28
CA CYS A 73 -4.10 6.54 -9.98
C CYS A 73 -5.30 6.58 -9.03
N ARG A 74 -5.18 6.03 -7.81
CA ARG A 74 -6.25 6.05 -6.80
C ARG A 74 -6.67 7.46 -6.39
N VAL A 75 -5.72 8.35 -6.14
CA VAL A 75 -6.01 9.73 -5.75
C VAL A 75 -6.67 10.48 -6.91
N ASN A 76 -6.20 10.30 -8.15
CA ASN A 76 -6.80 10.90 -9.33
C ASN A 76 -8.20 10.35 -9.61
N ALA A 77 -8.45 9.04 -9.44
CA ALA A 77 -9.78 8.46 -9.59
C ALA A 77 -10.78 9.03 -8.58
N ARG A 78 -10.36 9.24 -7.31
CA ARG A 78 -11.20 9.89 -6.31
C ARG A 78 -11.52 11.35 -6.69
N ALA A 79 -10.52 12.08 -7.16
CA ALA A 79 -10.71 13.47 -7.61
C ALA A 79 -11.67 13.54 -8.80
N LEU A 80 -11.54 12.63 -9.76
CA LEU A 80 -12.44 12.54 -10.90
C LEU A 80 -13.90 12.25 -10.47
N ARG A 81 -14.12 11.23 -9.61
CA ARG A 81 -15.46 10.94 -9.10
C ARG A 81 -16.09 12.13 -8.36
N ARG A 82 -15.28 12.86 -7.58
CA ARG A 82 -15.76 14.06 -6.90
C ARG A 82 -16.14 15.16 -7.88
N PHE A 83 -15.37 15.35 -8.95
CA PHE A 83 -15.69 16.30 -9.99
C PHE A 83 -16.96 15.92 -10.78
N LEU A 84 -17.10 14.64 -11.13
CA LEU A 84 -18.30 14.14 -11.81
C LEU A 84 -19.55 14.35 -10.96
N ARG A 85 -19.48 14.15 -9.64
CA ARG A 85 -20.60 14.46 -8.74
C ARG A 85 -20.93 15.94 -8.76
N PHE A 86 -19.94 16.82 -8.61
CA PHE A 86 -20.14 18.25 -8.73
C PHE A 86 -20.81 18.64 -10.06
N ALA A 87 -20.35 18.08 -11.18
CA ALA A 87 -20.88 18.34 -12.50
C ALA A 87 -22.35 17.87 -12.66
N ALA A 88 -22.71 16.76 -12.00
CA ALA A 88 -24.08 16.26 -11.94
C ALA A 88 -25.01 17.15 -11.12
N ASP A 89 -24.51 17.67 -10.01
CA ASP A 89 -25.26 18.50 -9.05
C ASP A 89 -25.32 19.98 -9.47
N HIS A 90 -24.51 20.38 -10.47
CA HIS A 90 -24.47 21.75 -10.99
C HIS A 90 -25.77 22.13 -11.72
N VAL A 91 -26.16 23.39 -11.70
CA VAL A 91 -27.39 23.90 -12.36
C VAL A 91 -27.02 24.93 -13.42
N PRO A 92 -27.29 24.66 -14.72
CA PRO A 92 -27.72 23.36 -15.25
C PRO A 92 -26.63 22.28 -15.17
N PRO A 93 -27.01 20.99 -15.13
CA PRO A 93 -26.02 19.89 -15.09
C PRO A 93 -25.08 19.92 -16.30
N VAL A 94 -23.78 19.65 -16.06
CA VAL A 94 -22.78 19.60 -17.14
C VAL A 94 -22.82 18.23 -17.79
N THR A 95 -23.08 18.17 -19.08
CA THR A 95 -23.28 16.90 -19.80
C THR A 95 -22.07 16.46 -20.64
N CYS A 96 -21.20 17.39 -21.04
CA CYS A 96 -19.95 17.11 -21.76
C CYS A 96 -18.86 18.13 -21.42
N THR A 97 -17.63 17.90 -21.85
CA THR A 97 -16.51 18.81 -21.54
C THR A 97 -16.67 20.17 -22.19
N GLY A 98 -17.38 20.26 -23.37
CA GLY A 98 -17.67 21.51 -24.05
C GLY A 98 -18.60 22.46 -23.29
N GLU A 99 -19.37 21.94 -22.33
CA GLU A 99 -20.30 22.72 -21.50
C GLU A 99 -19.70 23.19 -20.19
N ILE A 100 -18.49 22.77 -19.86
CA ILE A 100 -17.80 23.25 -18.65
C ILE A 100 -17.50 24.74 -18.82
N THR A 101 -18.21 25.59 -18.10
CA THR A 101 -17.97 27.04 -18.11
C THR A 101 -16.83 27.44 -17.16
N ALA A 102 -16.26 28.62 -17.35
CA ALA A 102 -15.30 29.21 -16.43
C ALA A 102 -15.90 29.39 -15.02
N THR A 103 -17.20 29.69 -14.94
CA THR A 103 -17.95 29.84 -13.68
C THR A 103 -18.01 28.47 -12.97
N ALA A 104 -18.48 27.41 -13.64
CA ALA A 104 -18.56 26.07 -13.08
C ALA A 104 -17.19 25.57 -12.60
N TRP A 105 -16.12 25.84 -13.36
CA TRP A 105 -14.76 25.51 -12.91
C TRP A 105 -14.36 26.28 -11.63
N ASN A 106 -14.69 27.57 -11.53
CA ASN A 106 -14.35 28.36 -10.36
C ASN A 106 -15.17 27.94 -9.13
N GLU A 107 -16.45 27.63 -9.29
CA GLU A 107 -17.32 27.08 -8.23
C GLU A 107 -16.78 25.75 -7.72
N TRP A 108 -16.38 24.83 -8.64
CA TRP A 108 -15.71 23.60 -8.25
C TRP A 108 -14.46 23.86 -7.41
N ARG A 109 -13.61 24.80 -7.84
CA ARG A 109 -12.38 25.16 -7.09
C ARG A 109 -12.70 25.65 -5.67
N LEU A 110 -13.73 26.45 -5.53
CA LEU A 110 -14.16 27.00 -4.23
C LEU A 110 -14.76 25.89 -3.34
N SER A 111 -15.58 25.00 -3.90
CA SER A 111 -16.22 23.91 -3.15
C SER A 111 -15.23 22.89 -2.61
N VAL A 112 -14.14 22.67 -3.32
CA VAL A 112 -13.08 21.70 -2.89
C VAL A 112 -12.12 22.31 -1.88
N GLY A 113 -11.97 23.64 -1.89
CA GLY A 113 -11.03 24.34 -1.03
C GLY A 113 -9.58 24.00 -1.33
N HIS A 114 -8.69 24.47 -0.47
CA HIS A 114 -7.25 24.21 -0.53
C HIS A 114 -6.85 22.93 0.22
N GLY A 115 -7.69 21.87 0.14
CA GLY A 115 -7.42 20.62 0.84
C GLY A 115 -6.05 20.00 0.51
N PRO A 116 -5.44 19.25 1.45
CA PRO A 116 -4.09 18.71 1.34
C PRO A 116 -3.88 17.77 0.13
N ASN A 117 -4.94 17.27 -0.45
CA ASN A 117 -4.89 16.29 -1.55
C ASN A 117 -4.86 16.91 -2.95
N GLY A 118 -4.82 18.24 -3.08
CA GLY A 118 -4.62 18.90 -4.36
C GLY A 118 -5.68 18.56 -5.44
N ALA A 119 -6.93 18.21 -5.07
CA ALA A 119 -7.96 17.76 -6.01
C ALA A 119 -8.15 18.73 -7.20
N VAL A 120 -8.04 20.03 -6.94
CA VAL A 120 -8.08 21.06 -7.99
C VAL A 120 -6.95 20.84 -9.02
N GLY A 121 -5.74 20.56 -8.58
CA GLY A 121 -4.59 20.31 -9.46
C GLY A 121 -4.77 19.03 -10.29
N LEU A 122 -5.38 18.00 -9.69
CA LEU A 122 -5.62 16.72 -10.33
C LEU A 122 -6.69 16.83 -11.43
N VAL A 123 -7.83 17.47 -11.15
CA VAL A 123 -8.88 17.71 -12.14
C VAL A 123 -8.40 18.70 -13.21
N ARG A 124 -7.66 19.75 -12.84
CA ARG A 124 -7.02 20.64 -13.82
C ARG A 124 -6.17 19.86 -14.84
N ARG A 125 -5.43 18.85 -14.40
CA ARG A 125 -4.62 18.01 -15.29
C ARG A 125 -5.49 17.26 -16.29
N LEU A 126 -6.64 16.70 -15.87
CA LEU A 126 -7.59 16.05 -16.74
C LEU A 126 -8.17 17.05 -17.76
N LEU A 127 -8.64 18.20 -17.29
CA LEU A 127 -9.26 19.23 -18.10
C LEU A 127 -8.32 19.86 -19.13
N ARG A 128 -7.02 19.84 -18.91
CA ARG A 128 -6.02 20.28 -19.90
C ARG A 128 -5.92 19.38 -21.11
N GLU A 129 -6.36 18.15 -20.99
CA GLU A 129 -6.24 17.11 -22.02
C GLU A 129 -7.51 16.95 -22.86
N VAL A 130 -8.58 17.71 -22.57
CA VAL A 130 -9.85 17.71 -23.31
C VAL A 130 -10.09 19.03 -24.00
N SER A 131 -11.01 19.02 -24.97
CA SER A 131 -11.46 20.27 -25.61
C SER A 131 -12.37 21.04 -24.64
N LEU A 132 -12.04 22.31 -24.41
CA LEU A 132 -12.80 23.24 -23.56
C LEU A 132 -13.08 24.53 -24.31
N PRO A 133 -14.17 25.24 -23.95
CA PRO A 133 -14.39 26.62 -24.43
C PRO A 133 -13.18 27.52 -24.04
N ALA A 134 -12.86 28.48 -24.90
CA ALA A 134 -11.67 29.33 -24.72
C ALA A 134 -11.60 30.03 -23.35
N GLY A 135 -12.72 30.58 -22.88
CA GLY A 135 -12.78 31.19 -21.55
C GLY A 135 -12.56 30.19 -20.40
N THR A 136 -13.06 28.97 -20.52
CA THR A 136 -12.84 27.89 -19.56
C THR A 136 -11.40 27.43 -19.60
N ARG A 137 -10.82 27.29 -20.79
CA ARG A 137 -9.39 26.97 -20.95
C ARG A 137 -8.50 27.97 -20.20
N ALA A 138 -8.76 29.27 -20.43
CA ALA A 138 -8.04 30.34 -19.74
C ALA A 138 -8.17 30.25 -18.21
N ALA A 139 -9.37 29.98 -17.70
CA ALA A 139 -9.64 29.82 -16.27
C ALA A 139 -8.96 28.56 -15.68
N VAL A 140 -8.94 27.44 -16.41
CA VAL A 140 -8.24 26.22 -16.01
C VAL A 140 -6.72 26.42 -15.98
N ASP A 141 -6.18 27.18 -16.93
CA ASP A 141 -4.74 27.43 -17.02
C ASP A 141 -4.24 28.54 -16.08
N ALA A 142 -5.14 29.38 -15.58
CA ALA A 142 -4.81 30.44 -14.65
C ALA A 142 -4.03 29.90 -13.44
N ARG A 143 -2.93 30.57 -13.10
CA ARG A 143 -2.09 30.21 -11.95
C ARG A 143 -2.89 30.44 -10.65
N SER A 144 -3.11 29.39 -9.89
CA SER A 144 -3.57 29.53 -8.50
C SER A 144 -2.40 30.11 -7.68
N ARG A 145 -2.64 31.20 -6.93
CA ARG A 145 -1.73 31.58 -5.86
C ARG A 145 -1.61 30.38 -4.91
N LYS A 146 -0.41 29.85 -4.75
CA LYS A 146 -0.16 28.88 -3.69
C LYS A 146 -0.40 29.62 -2.36
N PRO A 147 -1.22 29.04 -1.45
CA PRO A 147 -1.24 29.56 -0.09
C PRO A 147 0.19 29.54 0.44
N PRO A 148 0.57 30.47 1.33
CA PRO A 148 1.87 30.44 1.97
C PRO A 148 2.05 29.06 2.56
N GLN A 149 3.13 28.39 2.16
CA GLN A 149 3.43 27.04 2.62
C GLN A 149 3.71 27.18 4.11
N GLY A 150 2.78 26.68 4.95
CA GLY A 150 3.03 26.61 6.37
C GLY A 150 4.33 25.85 6.57
N GLN A 151 5.26 26.43 7.28
CA GLN A 151 6.47 25.73 7.67
C GLN A 151 6.05 24.58 8.58
N VAL A 152 6.06 23.37 8.04
CA VAL A 152 5.99 22.18 8.88
C VAL A 152 7.30 22.16 9.66
N ALA A 153 7.23 22.43 10.96
CA ALA A 153 8.38 22.34 11.82
C ALA A 153 8.96 20.92 11.74
N SER A 154 10.24 20.82 11.51
CA SER A 154 10.96 19.54 11.63
C SER A 154 11.00 19.13 13.10
N TYR A 155 11.00 17.84 13.36
CA TYR A 155 11.24 17.32 14.71
C TYR A 155 12.58 17.83 15.24
N THR A 156 12.64 18.18 16.51
CA THR A 156 13.89 18.39 17.23
C THR A 156 14.69 17.09 17.30
N PHE A 157 15.98 17.19 17.56
CA PHE A 157 16.80 15.98 17.72
C PHE A 157 16.31 15.06 18.86
N GLU A 158 15.82 15.63 19.94
CA GLU A 158 15.25 14.93 21.08
C GLU A 158 13.96 14.19 20.71
N GLU A 159 13.02 14.85 20.06
CA GLU A 159 11.79 14.23 19.58
C GLU A 159 12.09 13.09 18.59
N PHE A 160 13.02 13.33 17.66
CA PHE A 160 13.44 12.30 16.72
C PHE A 160 14.02 11.07 17.42
N ARG A 161 14.84 11.27 18.44
CA ARG A 161 15.40 10.19 19.27
C ARG A 161 14.31 9.42 19.98
N LEU A 162 13.36 10.12 20.61
CA LEU A 162 12.22 9.49 21.29
C LEU A 162 11.36 8.64 20.34
N ILE A 163 11.06 9.15 19.15
CA ILE A 163 10.31 8.44 18.11
C ILE A 163 11.05 7.16 17.68
N ARG A 164 12.34 7.27 17.37
CA ARG A 164 13.16 6.13 16.97
C ARG A 164 13.24 5.08 18.06
N ASP A 165 13.46 5.49 19.31
CA ASP A 165 13.61 4.58 20.44
C ASP A 165 12.28 3.91 20.81
N ALA A 166 11.16 4.60 20.68
CA ALA A 166 9.83 4.01 20.82
C ALA A 166 9.56 2.97 19.72
N ALA A 167 9.86 3.28 18.46
CA ALA A 167 9.74 2.34 17.36
C ALA A 167 10.60 1.09 17.57
N ARG A 168 11.85 1.25 18.02
CA ARG A 168 12.75 0.13 18.31
C ARG A 168 12.22 -0.76 19.44
N ARG A 169 11.73 -0.17 20.54
CA ARG A 169 11.13 -0.95 21.64
C ARG A 169 9.92 -1.76 21.16
N THR A 170 9.05 -1.13 20.37
CA THR A 170 7.89 -1.80 19.79
C THR A 170 8.31 -2.99 18.92
N VAL A 171 9.24 -2.80 17.99
CA VAL A 171 9.72 -3.86 17.10
C VAL A 171 10.39 -4.99 17.88
N SER A 172 11.17 -4.67 18.92
CA SER A 172 11.79 -5.69 19.79
C SER A 172 10.77 -6.51 20.56
N ALA A 173 9.74 -5.87 21.15
CA ALA A 173 8.66 -6.55 21.85
C ALA A 173 7.84 -7.47 20.92
N VAL A 174 7.57 -7.00 19.71
CA VAL A 174 6.92 -7.81 18.66
C VAL A 174 7.78 -9.02 18.31
N GLY A 175 9.09 -8.83 18.16
CA GLY A 175 10.02 -9.91 17.86
C GLY A 175 10.01 -11.01 18.92
N ALA A 176 10.03 -10.64 20.21
CA ALA A 176 9.94 -11.59 21.31
C ALA A 176 8.63 -12.38 21.28
N ARG A 177 7.48 -11.67 21.17
CA ARG A 177 6.16 -12.30 21.13
C ARG A 177 5.98 -13.25 19.94
N ILE A 178 6.41 -12.85 18.73
CA ILE A 178 6.33 -13.71 17.54
C ILE A 178 7.29 -14.89 17.70
N GLY A 179 8.49 -14.68 18.24
CA GLY A 179 9.44 -15.76 18.50
C GLY A 179 8.87 -16.83 19.45
N GLU A 180 8.19 -16.42 20.53
CA GLU A 180 7.48 -17.33 21.42
C GLU A 180 6.36 -18.10 20.68
N GLY A 181 5.59 -17.42 19.83
CA GLY A 181 4.54 -18.07 19.05
C GLY A 181 5.08 -19.09 18.04
N VAL A 182 6.17 -18.77 17.35
CA VAL A 182 6.83 -19.68 16.41
C VAL A 182 7.42 -20.89 17.17
N ALA A 183 8.05 -20.69 18.32
CA ALA A 183 8.56 -21.78 19.15
C ALA A 183 7.45 -22.76 19.57
N LEU A 184 6.25 -22.25 19.91
CA LEU A 184 5.10 -23.10 20.22
C LEU A 184 4.65 -23.93 19.01
N VAL A 185 4.70 -23.36 17.79
CA VAL A 185 4.38 -24.09 16.56
C VAL A 185 5.42 -25.19 16.31
N ASP A 186 6.71 -24.90 16.45
CA ASP A 186 7.81 -25.84 16.24
C ASP A 186 7.77 -26.98 17.29
N ASP A 187 7.44 -26.67 18.55
CA ASP A 187 7.29 -27.65 19.61
C ASP A 187 6.07 -28.56 19.39
N TRP A 188 4.96 -27.98 18.91
CA TRP A 188 3.78 -28.76 18.52
C TRP A 188 4.07 -29.73 17.38
N GLN A 189 4.70 -29.21 16.30
CA GLN A 189 5.07 -30.03 15.14
C GLN A 189 6.06 -31.12 15.49
N GLY A 190 6.96 -30.84 16.43
CA GLY A 190 7.93 -31.81 16.94
C GLY A 190 7.36 -32.83 17.94
N GLY A 191 6.06 -32.75 18.28
CA GLY A 191 5.45 -33.64 19.28
C GLY A 191 5.97 -33.44 20.70
N ARG A 192 6.54 -32.28 21.00
CA ARG A 192 7.13 -31.97 22.32
C ARG A 192 6.15 -31.41 23.35
N LEU A 193 4.91 -31.11 22.91
CA LEU A 193 3.86 -30.55 23.77
C LEU A 193 2.79 -31.58 24.05
N ASP A 194 2.38 -31.69 25.32
CA ASP A 194 1.19 -32.41 25.70
C ASP A 194 -0.07 -31.71 25.13
N PRO A 195 -0.89 -32.37 24.29
CA PRO A 195 -2.07 -31.80 23.66
C PRO A 195 -3.07 -31.17 24.63
N ASP A 196 -3.20 -31.73 25.84
CA ASP A 196 -4.16 -31.28 26.85
C ASP A 196 -3.62 -30.10 27.68
N SER A 197 -2.33 -29.83 27.63
CA SER A 197 -1.73 -28.67 28.26
C SER A 197 -2.13 -27.36 27.61
N GLU A 198 -2.02 -26.25 28.33
CA GLU A 198 -2.25 -24.91 27.74
C GLU A 198 -1.27 -24.65 26.58
N ALA A 199 0.00 -25.02 26.73
CA ALA A 199 1.02 -24.87 25.69
C ALA A 199 0.68 -25.71 24.45
N GLY A 200 0.19 -26.95 24.62
CA GLY A 200 -0.24 -27.80 23.53
C GLY A 200 -1.43 -27.23 22.77
N ARG A 201 -2.43 -26.74 23.48
CA ARG A 201 -3.58 -26.07 22.86
C ARG A 201 -3.18 -24.81 22.08
N TRP A 202 -2.25 -24.00 22.62
CA TRP A 202 -1.66 -22.87 21.89
C TRP A 202 -0.89 -23.34 20.66
N GLY A 203 -0.02 -24.32 20.79
CA GLY A 203 0.76 -24.88 19.69
C GLY A 203 -0.13 -25.36 18.55
N HIS A 204 -1.19 -26.11 18.86
CA HIS A 204 -2.18 -26.57 17.89
C HIS A 204 -2.90 -25.40 17.18
N LEU A 205 -3.43 -24.43 17.94
CA LEU A 205 -4.12 -23.26 17.38
C LEU A 205 -3.19 -22.46 16.46
N LEU A 206 -1.98 -22.15 16.92
CA LEU A 206 -1.01 -21.37 16.15
C LEU A 206 -0.51 -22.13 14.92
N HIS A 207 -0.36 -23.46 15.00
CA HIS A 207 -0.03 -24.31 13.86
C HIS A 207 -1.11 -24.21 12.78
N ARG A 208 -2.39 -24.30 13.13
CA ARG A 208 -3.50 -24.11 12.16
C ARG A 208 -3.48 -22.73 11.52
N ILE A 209 -3.22 -21.68 12.31
CA ILE A 209 -3.08 -20.31 11.82
C ILE A 209 -1.88 -20.20 10.85
N SER A 210 -0.76 -20.84 11.16
CA SER A 210 0.46 -20.78 10.31
C SER A 210 0.24 -21.42 8.93
N LEU A 211 -0.64 -22.41 8.82
CA LEU A 211 -0.98 -23.08 7.56
C LEU A 211 -1.94 -22.27 6.68
N SER A 212 -2.92 -21.60 7.30
CA SER A 212 -3.99 -20.90 6.55
C SER A 212 -3.79 -19.39 6.44
N GLY A 213 -2.98 -18.80 7.31
CA GLY A 213 -2.89 -17.33 7.46
C GLY A 213 -4.11 -16.69 8.12
N GLU A 214 -5.11 -17.48 8.48
CA GLU A 214 -6.40 -17.04 9.01
C GLU A 214 -6.72 -17.72 10.33
N PHE A 215 -7.56 -17.07 11.11
CA PHE A 215 -8.09 -17.67 12.33
C PHE A 215 -9.05 -18.83 11.96
N PRO A 216 -8.87 -20.04 12.52
CA PRO A 216 -9.51 -21.26 12.01
C PRO A 216 -11.01 -21.41 12.32
N PHE A 217 -11.62 -20.40 12.93
CA PHE A 217 -13.05 -20.38 13.25
C PHE A 217 -13.76 -19.26 12.49
N VAL A 218 -15.03 -19.48 12.10
CA VAL A 218 -15.84 -18.46 11.41
C VAL A 218 -16.25 -17.39 12.43
N VAL A 219 -15.45 -16.33 12.52
CA VAL A 219 -15.57 -15.29 13.55
C VAL A 219 -16.68 -14.26 13.26
N HIS A 220 -17.10 -14.14 12.00
CA HIS A 220 -18.08 -13.11 11.61
C HIS A 220 -19.47 -13.24 12.25
N ALA A 221 -19.75 -14.40 12.87
CA ALA A 221 -20.99 -14.66 13.57
C ALA A 221 -20.83 -14.95 15.06
N LEU A 222 -19.60 -14.98 15.58
CA LEU A 222 -19.31 -15.40 16.95
C LEU A 222 -18.86 -14.18 17.79
N GLY A 223 -19.60 -13.90 18.86
CA GLY A 223 -19.14 -12.94 19.87
C GLY A 223 -17.88 -13.41 20.62
N PRO A 224 -17.23 -12.53 21.43
CA PRO A 224 -16.02 -12.85 22.18
C PRO A 224 -16.11 -14.14 23.04
N ASP A 225 -17.26 -14.39 23.64
CA ASP A 225 -17.46 -15.56 24.49
C ASP A 225 -17.46 -16.87 23.68
N ALA A 226 -18.02 -16.86 22.46
CA ALA A 226 -17.99 -18.02 21.59
C ALA A 226 -16.57 -18.30 21.04
N VAL A 227 -15.77 -17.25 20.77
CA VAL A 227 -14.34 -17.39 20.44
C VAL A 227 -13.60 -18.00 21.61
N HIS A 228 -13.85 -17.53 22.82
CA HIS A 228 -13.25 -18.05 24.04
C HIS A 228 -13.56 -19.53 24.25
N GLN A 229 -14.83 -19.94 24.10
CA GLN A 229 -15.22 -21.35 24.18
C GLN A 229 -14.57 -22.19 23.07
N ALA A 230 -14.64 -21.75 21.81
CA ALA A 230 -14.07 -22.46 20.66
C ALA A 230 -12.56 -22.69 20.77
N THR A 231 -11.86 -21.81 21.50
CA THR A 231 -10.41 -21.91 21.74
C THR A 231 -10.06 -22.58 23.07
N GLY A 232 -11.03 -23.14 23.78
CA GLY A 232 -10.77 -23.72 25.09
C GLY A 232 -10.26 -22.73 26.13
N GLY A 233 -10.70 -21.48 26.04
CA GLY A 233 -10.31 -20.44 26.99
C GLY A 233 -9.06 -19.64 26.65
N LEU A 234 -8.39 -19.92 25.52
CA LEU A 234 -7.10 -19.32 25.17
C LEU A 234 -7.20 -17.84 24.79
N VAL A 235 -8.16 -17.47 23.95
CA VAL A 235 -8.31 -16.09 23.47
C VAL A 235 -9.76 -15.63 23.47
N ARG A 236 -9.96 -14.32 23.53
CA ARG A 236 -11.28 -13.69 23.36
C ARG A 236 -11.47 -13.11 21.96
N THR A 237 -10.40 -12.83 21.25
CA THR A 237 -10.47 -12.29 19.89
C THR A 237 -9.53 -13.04 18.94
N SER A 238 -9.92 -13.14 17.67
CA SER A 238 -9.05 -13.69 16.62
C SER A 238 -7.75 -12.89 16.48
N THR A 239 -7.81 -11.59 16.72
CA THR A 239 -6.65 -10.69 16.66
C THR A 239 -5.58 -11.09 17.67
N ASP A 240 -5.95 -11.52 18.89
CA ASP A 240 -4.98 -11.91 19.92
C ASP A 240 -4.18 -13.15 19.51
N ALA A 241 -4.84 -14.13 18.89
CA ALA A 241 -4.18 -15.31 18.36
C ALA A 241 -3.28 -14.97 17.15
N LEU A 242 -3.79 -14.21 16.18
CA LEU A 242 -3.04 -13.81 14.99
C LEU A 242 -1.78 -13.00 15.35
N ARG A 243 -1.86 -12.14 16.35
CA ARG A 243 -0.71 -11.34 16.80
C ARG A 243 0.42 -12.18 17.38
N ARG A 244 0.18 -13.40 17.81
CA ARG A 244 1.26 -14.28 18.26
C ARG A 244 2.19 -14.74 17.13
N LEU A 245 1.72 -14.73 15.88
CA LEU A 245 2.52 -15.13 14.71
C LEU A 245 2.80 -13.98 13.75
N TYR A 246 1.95 -12.95 13.75
CA TYR A 246 2.02 -11.87 12.77
C TYR A 246 2.04 -10.49 13.43
N PRO A 247 2.78 -9.53 12.88
CA PRO A 247 2.72 -8.16 13.34
C PRO A 247 1.39 -7.50 12.94
N SER A 248 0.82 -6.70 13.83
CA SER A 248 -0.33 -5.84 13.53
C SER A 248 0.05 -4.67 12.62
N TYR A 249 -0.97 -3.97 12.09
CA TYR A 249 -0.75 -2.78 11.27
C TYR A 249 0.07 -1.68 11.99
N LEU A 250 -0.20 -1.42 13.28
CA LEU A 250 0.53 -0.43 14.06
C LEU A 250 1.99 -0.85 14.30
N GLU A 251 2.23 -2.13 14.50
CA GLU A 251 3.57 -2.67 14.68
C GLU A 251 4.36 -2.62 13.37
N MET A 252 3.71 -2.86 12.24
CA MET A 252 4.32 -2.63 10.91
C MET A 252 4.60 -1.16 10.64
N ALA A 253 3.72 -0.25 11.12
CA ALA A 253 4.00 1.18 11.07
C ALA A 253 5.24 1.55 11.91
N ALA A 254 5.38 0.97 13.11
CA ALA A 254 6.59 1.16 13.93
C ALA A 254 7.85 0.62 13.24
N ALA A 255 7.78 -0.53 12.58
CA ALA A 255 8.88 -1.08 11.77
C ALA A 255 9.26 -0.14 10.62
N ALA A 256 8.27 0.43 9.91
CA ALA A 256 8.51 1.42 8.86
C ALA A 256 9.17 2.69 9.43
N VAL A 257 8.67 3.21 10.55
CA VAL A 257 9.26 4.38 11.23
C VAL A 257 10.72 4.11 11.61
N LEU A 258 11.01 2.92 12.16
CA LEU A 258 12.37 2.56 12.53
C LEU A 258 13.32 2.60 11.34
N LEU A 259 12.93 2.05 10.19
CA LEU A 259 13.73 2.09 8.95
C LEU A 259 13.85 3.51 8.38
N ILE A 260 12.79 4.31 8.43
CA ILE A 260 12.82 5.73 8.03
C ILE A 260 13.84 6.51 8.88
N CYS A 261 13.83 6.29 10.19
CA CYS A 261 14.76 6.96 11.10
C CYS A 261 16.24 6.62 10.81
N HIS A 262 16.53 5.46 10.27
CA HIS A 262 17.90 5.06 9.94
C HIS A 262 18.35 5.47 8.54
N GLU A 263 17.47 5.36 7.55
CA GLU A 263 17.84 5.44 6.13
C GLU A 263 17.17 6.60 5.38
N ALA A 264 16.33 7.38 6.06
CA ALA A 264 15.54 8.46 5.46
C ALA A 264 14.71 7.99 4.22
N TRP A 265 14.34 6.70 4.18
CA TRP A 265 13.48 6.19 3.14
C TRP A 265 12.06 6.72 3.32
N ASN A 266 11.39 7.02 2.22
CA ASN A 266 9.98 7.39 2.28
C ASN A 266 9.09 6.14 2.32
N THR A 267 7.84 6.30 2.77
CA THR A 267 6.88 5.21 2.92
C THR A 267 6.60 4.46 1.61
N SER A 268 6.63 5.15 0.46
CA SER A 268 6.43 4.50 -0.83
C SER A 268 7.62 3.60 -1.22
N THR A 269 8.84 3.98 -0.86
CA THR A 269 10.03 3.13 -1.06
C THR A 269 9.94 1.88 -0.21
N LEU A 270 9.56 2.02 1.07
CA LEU A 270 9.39 0.87 1.98
C LEU A 270 8.27 -0.08 1.53
N ALA A 271 7.14 0.46 1.04
CA ALA A 271 6.01 -0.34 0.58
C ALA A 271 6.31 -1.17 -0.68
N GLU A 272 7.32 -0.78 -1.44
CA GLU A 272 7.74 -1.47 -2.67
C GLU A 272 9.09 -2.19 -2.52
N MET A 273 9.69 -2.14 -1.32
CA MET A 273 10.98 -2.75 -1.06
C MET A 273 10.85 -4.27 -1.04
N ASP A 274 11.63 -4.92 -1.88
CA ASP A 274 11.78 -6.37 -1.83
C ASP A 274 12.59 -6.78 -0.59
N VAL A 275 12.43 -8.03 -0.17
CA VAL A 275 13.27 -8.60 0.88
C VAL A 275 14.72 -8.54 0.40
N PRO A 276 15.61 -7.90 1.16
CA PRO A 276 16.99 -7.76 0.75
C PRO A 276 17.67 -9.12 0.61
N ASP A 277 18.31 -9.36 -0.53
CA ASP A 277 19.17 -10.50 -0.71
C ASP A 277 20.37 -10.41 0.24
N GLN A 278 20.71 -11.53 0.84
CA GLN A 278 21.91 -11.59 1.66
C GLN A 278 23.13 -11.60 0.74
N HIS A 279 24.00 -10.63 0.95
CA HIS A 279 25.42 -10.51 0.63
C HIS A 279 25.88 -9.89 -0.69
N PRO A 280 26.69 -8.83 -0.58
CA PRO A 280 27.75 -8.57 -1.54
C PRO A 280 29.04 -9.35 -1.24
N ASN A 281 29.30 -9.78 0.00
CA ASN A 281 30.53 -10.46 0.38
C ASN A 281 30.20 -11.84 0.96
N ALA A 282 30.44 -12.87 0.17
CA ALA A 282 30.23 -14.26 0.58
C ALA A 282 31.19 -14.70 1.70
N ASP A 283 32.26 -13.95 1.93
CA ASP A 283 33.29 -14.27 2.92
C ASP A 283 33.87 -12.97 3.49
N PRO A 284 33.21 -12.29 4.45
CA PRO A 284 33.88 -11.24 5.19
C PRO A 284 34.96 -11.91 6.03
N GLY A 285 36.23 -11.52 5.84
CA GLY A 285 37.28 -11.87 6.78
C GLY A 285 36.82 -11.52 8.21
N GLU A 286 37.35 -12.20 9.23
CA GLU A 286 36.89 -12.13 10.63
C GLU A 286 36.68 -10.72 11.18
N ASP A 287 37.33 -9.70 10.63
CA ASP A 287 37.28 -8.30 11.06
C ASP A 287 36.40 -7.38 10.20
N ALA A 288 35.79 -7.85 9.12
CA ALA A 288 35.01 -6.98 8.25
C ALA A 288 33.56 -6.87 8.74
N PRO A 289 33.00 -5.65 8.89
CA PRO A 289 31.61 -5.48 9.31
C PRO A 289 30.68 -6.10 8.25
N ALA A 290 29.74 -6.90 8.73
CA ALA A 290 28.77 -7.52 7.85
C ALA A 290 27.89 -6.46 7.17
N VAL A 291 27.84 -6.48 5.83
CA VAL A 291 27.12 -5.54 4.99
C VAL A 291 25.92 -6.23 4.35
N GLN A 292 24.76 -5.57 4.37
CA GLN A 292 23.56 -6.00 3.65
C GLN A 292 23.20 -4.99 2.59
N ARG A 293 23.13 -5.42 1.34
CA ARG A 293 22.72 -4.57 0.24
C ARG A 293 21.21 -4.55 0.11
N VAL A 294 20.64 -3.36 0.06
CA VAL A 294 19.20 -3.14 -0.13
C VAL A 294 18.97 -2.41 -1.44
N SER A 295 18.24 -3.02 -2.34
CA SER A 295 17.82 -2.39 -3.59
C SER A 295 16.50 -1.66 -3.38
N THR A 296 16.41 -0.41 -3.83
CA THR A 296 15.22 0.42 -3.69
C THR A 296 14.80 1.01 -5.03
N VAL A 297 13.48 1.16 -5.22
CA VAL A 297 12.92 1.78 -6.43
C VAL A 297 12.25 3.10 -6.06
N LYS A 298 12.79 4.21 -6.56
CA LYS A 298 12.25 5.57 -6.34
C LYS A 298 11.47 6.02 -7.58
N ARG A 299 10.22 5.60 -7.69
CA ARG A 299 9.39 5.82 -8.91
C ARG A 299 9.14 7.28 -9.27
N ARG A 300 9.33 8.22 -8.34
CA ARG A 300 9.21 9.67 -8.60
C ARG A 300 10.38 10.24 -9.40
N ARG A 301 11.49 9.47 -9.53
CA ARG A 301 12.66 9.90 -10.30
C ARG A 301 12.52 9.51 -11.77
N PRO A 302 13.22 10.20 -12.70
CA PRO A 302 13.33 9.78 -14.08
C PRO A 302 13.81 8.31 -14.18
N ARG A 303 13.43 7.59 -15.24
CA ARG A 303 13.69 6.14 -15.40
C ARG A 303 15.13 5.73 -15.09
N HIS A 304 16.10 6.49 -15.59
CA HIS A 304 17.53 6.21 -15.41
C HIS A 304 18.03 6.35 -13.96
N ASN A 305 17.26 7.05 -13.08
CA ASN A 305 17.62 7.29 -11.67
C ASN A 305 16.63 6.65 -10.69
N ARG A 306 15.77 5.72 -11.14
CA ARG A 306 14.75 5.08 -10.28
C ARG A 306 15.35 4.06 -9.33
N HIS A 307 16.37 3.34 -9.78
CA HIS A 307 17.00 2.30 -8.98
C HIS A 307 18.14 2.89 -8.15
N ALA A 308 18.13 2.58 -6.88
CA ALA A 308 19.19 2.93 -5.95
C ALA A 308 19.48 1.71 -5.05
N SER A 309 20.69 1.61 -4.57
CA SER A 309 21.06 0.62 -3.56
C SER A 309 21.72 1.30 -2.38
N ASN A 310 21.41 0.83 -1.19
CA ASN A 310 22.05 1.23 0.06
C ASN A 310 22.76 0.02 0.65
N ASN A 311 23.95 0.23 1.18
CA ASN A 311 24.67 -0.78 1.96
C ASN A 311 24.42 -0.51 3.44
N LEU A 312 23.75 -1.43 4.10
CA LEU A 312 23.50 -1.37 5.53
C LEU A 312 24.63 -2.06 6.26
N VAL A 313 25.35 -1.32 7.09
CA VAL A 313 26.49 -1.82 7.85
C VAL A 313 26.07 -2.08 9.30
N ASP A 314 26.56 -3.17 9.90
CA ASP A 314 26.35 -3.45 11.34
C ASP A 314 27.50 -2.83 12.15
N VAL A 315 27.24 -1.68 12.72
CA VAL A 315 28.19 -0.95 13.60
C VAL A 315 27.72 -0.98 15.07
N GLY A 316 26.89 -1.96 15.44
CA GLY A 316 26.42 -2.13 16.80
C GLY A 316 24.91 -1.93 17.00
N ALA A 317 24.49 -1.77 18.25
CA ALA A 317 23.08 -1.86 18.68
C ALA A 317 22.13 -0.86 18.03
N GLY A 318 22.62 0.25 17.51
CA GLY A 318 21.84 1.30 16.83
C GLY A 318 21.98 1.31 15.31
N SER A 319 22.53 0.25 14.70
CA SER A 319 22.82 0.25 13.26
C SER A 319 21.59 -0.01 12.39
N ALA A 320 21.61 0.55 11.18
CA ALA A 320 20.57 0.33 10.18
C ALA A 320 20.40 -1.15 9.80
N ARG A 321 21.50 -1.90 9.73
CA ARG A 321 21.46 -3.34 9.49
C ARG A 321 20.73 -4.10 10.59
N ARG A 322 20.98 -3.75 11.84
CA ARG A 322 20.29 -4.39 12.98
C ARG A 322 18.79 -4.09 12.96
N ALA A 323 18.41 -2.85 12.63
CA ALA A 323 17.01 -2.47 12.44
C ALA A 323 16.36 -3.31 11.32
N MET A 324 17.04 -3.43 10.16
CA MET A 324 16.56 -4.26 9.03
C MET A 324 16.41 -5.72 9.46
N ARG A 325 17.39 -6.29 10.15
CA ARG A 325 17.33 -7.67 10.66
C ARG A 325 16.13 -7.90 11.57
N GLN A 326 15.84 -6.95 12.49
CA GLN A 326 14.67 -7.02 13.34
C GLN A 326 13.37 -7.01 12.54
N VAL A 327 13.27 -6.14 11.52
CA VAL A 327 12.08 -6.08 10.64
C VAL A 327 11.93 -7.36 9.82
N LEU A 328 13.03 -7.92 9.31
CA LEU A 328 13.02 -9.21 8.62
C LEU A 328 12.55 -10.34 9.55
N ALA A 329 12.99 -10.36 10.80
CA ALA A 329 12.61 -11.38 11.77
C ALA A 329 11.10 -11.33 12.08
N ILE A 330 10.54 -10.17 12.40
CA ILE A 330 9.09 -10.06 12.72
C ILE A 330 8.18 -10.34 11.53
N THR A 331 8.67 -10.25 10.31
CA THR A 331 7.90 -10.50 9.08
C THR A 331 8.16 -11.90 8.50
N ALA A 332 9.10 -12.68 9.04
CA ALA A 332 9.50 -13.97 8.49
C ALA A 332 8.34 -14.97 8.41
N GLN A 333 7.62 -15.16 9.51
CA GLN A 333 6.49 -16.09 9.58
C GLN A 333 5.38 -15.72 8.59
N ALA A 334 5.05 -14.44 8.46
CA ALA A 334 4.05 -13.98 7.49
C ALA A 334 4.48 -14.28 6.04
N ARG A 335 5.75 -14.08 5.71
CA ARG A 335 6.28 -14.41 4.38
C ARG A 335 6.24 -15.91 4.10
N THR A 336 6.62 -16.74 5.08
CA THR A 336 6.54 -18.21 4.97
C THR A 336 5.10 -18.65 4.68
N THR A 337 4.13 -18.15 5.46
CA THR A 337 2.71 -18.46 5.25
C THR A 337 2.22 -18.01 3.88
N LEU A 338 2.54 -16.79 3.44
CA LEU A 338 2.13 -16.26 2.13
C LEU A 338 2.75 -17.04 0.97
N THR A 339 3.99 -17.51 1.12
CA THR A 339 4.65 -18.37 0.13
C THR A 339 3.92 -19.71 0.02
N ALA A 340 3.60 -20.34 1.14
CA ALA A 340 2.86 -21.60 1.18
C ALA A 340 1.46 -21.48 0.55
N LEU A 341 0.82 -20.31 0.69
CA LEU A 341 -0.49 -20.01 0.08
C LEU A 341 -0.41 -19.61 -1.41
N GLY A 342 0.76 -19.68 -2.03
CA GLY A 342 0.94 -19.36 -3.45
C GLY A 342 0.80 -17.88 -3.79
N THR A 343 1.09 -16.97 -2.85
CA THR A 343 1.01 -15.52 -3.03
C THR A 343 2.40 -14.90 -3.21
N PRO A 344 3.08 -15.13 -4.34
CA PRO A 344 4.51 -14.82 -4.51
C PRO A 344 4.83 -13.32 -4.40
N THR A 345 3.93 -12.45 -4.86
CA THR A 345 4.15 -10.98 -4.82
C THR A 345 4.14 -10.44 -3.39
N ALA A 346 3.35 -11.02 -2.51
CA ALA A 346 3.28 -10.61 -1.11
C ALA A 346 4.45 -11.18 -0.29
N SER A 347 4.99 -12.34 -0.67
CA SER A 347 6.12 -12.97 0.01
C SER A 347 7.46 -12.29 -0.29
N SER A 348 7.60 -11.63 -1.45
CA SER A 348 8.82 -10.94 -1.86
C SER A 348 8.95 -9.53 -1.30
N THR A 349 7.87 -8.89 -0.83
CA THR A 349 7.93 -7.53 -0.28
C THR A 349 8.20 -7.53 1.22
N LEU A 350 9.09 -6.65 1.66
CA LEU A 350 9.54 -6.56 3.06
C LEU A 350 8.39 -6.32 4.05
N LEU A 351 7.46 -5.43 3.71
CA LEU A 351 6.37 -5.03 4.60
C LEU A 351 5.02 -5.66 4.22
N GLY A 352 5.00 -6.64 3.35
CA GLY A 352 3.83 -7.40 2.92
C GLY A 352 2.60 -6.53 2.65
N ARG A 353 2.12 -6.44 1.42
CA ARG A 353 0.76 -5.96 1.20
C ARG A 353 -0.17 -7.03 1.77
N ALA A 354 -0.67 -6.85 2.98
CA ALA A 354 -1.86 -7.55 3.42
C ALA A 354 -2.91 -7.37 2.33
N SER A 355 -3.22 -8.44 1.61
CA SER A 355 -4.10 -8.39 0.47
C SER A 355 -5.49 -7.97 0.93
N ARG A 356 -5.92 -6.78 0.55
CA ARG A 356 -7.33 -6.38 0.58
C ARG A 356 -8.12 -7.08 -0.54
N SER A 357 -7.93 -8.35 -0.77
CA SER A 357 -8.59 -9.03 -1.88
C SER A 357 -9.83 -9.83 -1.50
N ARG A 358 -10.43 -9.60 -0.32
CA ARG A 358 -11.73 -10.18 0.02
C ARG A 358 -12.64 -9.28 0.86
N ALA A 359 -12.64 -7.98 0.62
CA ALA A 359 -13.63 -7.08 1.21
C ALA A 359 -14.23 -6.15 0.14
N SER A 360 -14.76 -6.73 -0.94
CA SER A 360 -15.56 -5.98 -1.91
C SER A 360 -16.73 -6.81 -2.42
N THR A 361 -17.49 -7.41 -1.51
CA THR A 361 -18.88 -7.78 -1.74
C THR A 361 -19.57 -7.87 -0.37
N VAL A 362 -19.66 -6.76 0.33
CA VAL A 362 -20.75 -6.49 1.24
C VAL A 362 -21.23 -5.10 0.90
N ASP A 363 -22.34 -5.11 0.25
CA ASP A 363 -23.35 -4.13 0.00
C ASP A 363 -23.40 -3.10 1.16
N SER A 364 -23.15 -1.83 0.84
CA SER A 364 -23.45 -0.74 1.73
C SER A 364 -24.94 -0.44 1.66
N GLY A 365 -25.70 -1.32 2.30
CA GLY A 365 -27.07 -1.03 2.73
C GLY A 365 -27.03 0.06 3.80
N GLU A 366 -27.67 1.15 3.50
CA GLU A 366 -28.29 2.17 4.34
C GLU A 366 -27.92 2.16 5.83
N MET A 367 -27.30 3.23 6.26
CA MET A 367 -27.58 3.77 7.60
C MET A 367 -28.14 5.19 7.45
N VAL A 368 -29.48 5.25 7.44
CA VAL A 368 -30.28 6.40 7.82
C VAL A 368 -30.18 6.52 9.35
N VAL A 369 -29.69 7.57 9.85
CA VAL A 369 -30.09 8.55 10.86
C VAL A 369 -28.88 9.44 11.15
#